data_8bc6f9e92faf689e28e3130b23bf6ebe
#
_entry.id   8bc6f9e92faf689e28e3130b23bf6ebe
#
_cell.length_a   1.000
_cell.length_b   1.000
_cell.length_c   1.000
_cell.angle_alpha   90.00
_cell.angle_beta   90.00
_cell.angle_gamma   90.00
#
_symmetry.space_group_name_H-M   'P 1'
#
loop_
_entity.id
_entity.type
_entity.pdbx_description
1 polymer ?
#
loop_
_entity_poly.entity_id
_entity_poly.type
_entity_poly.pdbx_seq_one_letter_code
_entity_poly.pdbx_strand_id
1 'polypeptide(L)'
;MNGTIFDHLSAANSLLVKLLAQSDSAVPRDLKDFVIEYYTYTATVSMISIDARFSGQLFLNLDLEERSRELLRTQYVGNLCGCWLELLLLIPCIFDLGRQWIMDDAQTPVPTADDFAMFASIQAQVLRWSPYPSVGPEVHVAGLIFQQAILIYLYTSLEGFRHTPDGIYRGLLENAVTEAMSYLSELSPNERINSGLCWPIAVVGSCLVTPDQQAQLRARLTAMTECFGLGNMHRTLLLLEAMWLLPMSEAGPWNICRAMQQNQIWISFA
;
A
#
# COMPACT_ATOMS: atom_id res chain seq x y z
N MET A 1 14.10 12.38 10.73
CA MET A 1 13.01 12.23 11.69
C MET A 1 12.05 11.12 11.25
N ASN A 2 12.55 9.89 11.11
CA ASN A 2 11.71 8.72 10.80
C ASN A 2 11.20 8.02 12.09
N GLY A 3 11.46 8.61 13.25
CA GLY A 3 11.31 7.95 14.53
C GLY A 3 9.87 7.73 15.00
N THR A 4 8.94 8.61 14.68
CA THR A 4 7.71 8.65 15.46
C THR A 4 6.69 7.54 15.14
N ILE A 5 6.40 7.25 13.87
CA ILE A 5 5.39 6.22 13.55
C ILE A 5 5.91 4.81 13.84
N PHE A 6 7.19 4.56 13.58
CA PHE A 6 7.81 3.25 13.76
C PHE A 6 8.09 2.95 15.23
N ASP A 7 8.46 3.95 16.02
CA ASP A 7 8.57 3.80 17.47
C ASP A 7 7.19 3.47 18.09
N HIS A 8 6.12 4.12 17.60
CA HIS A 8 4.76 3.82 18.01
C HIS A 8 4.31 2.42 17.59
N LEU A 9 4.63 1.97 16.36
CA LEU A 9 4.33 0.61 15.91
C LEU A 9 5.09 -0.43 16.72
N SER A 10 6.37 -0.20 17.04
CA SER A 10 7.14 -1.11 17.88
C SER A 10 6.58 -1.20 19.30
N ALA A 11 6.21 -0.07 19.89
CA ALA A 11 5.55 -0.05 21.20
C ALA A 11 4.18 -0.73 21.15
N ALA A 12 3.38 -0.47 20.12
CA ALA A 12 2.08 -1.09 19.90
C ALA A 12 2.19 -2.61 19.74
N ASN A 13 3.19 -3.11 19.02
CA ASN A 13 3.45 -4.54 18.88
C ASN A 13 3.65 -5.22 20.24
N SER A 14 4.44 -4.61 21.12
CA SER A 14 4.70 -5.15 22.46
C SER A 14 3.44 -5.20 23.34
N LEU A 15 2.53 -4.25 23.18
CA LEU A 15 1.23 -4.25 23.86
C LEU A 15 0.27 -5.25 23.26
N LEU A 16 0.26 -5.38 21.93
CA LEU A 16 -0.58 -6.30 21.19
C LEU A 16 -0.30 -7.75 21.57
N VAL A 17 0.98 -8.16 21.62
CA VAL A 17 1.37 -9.51 22.07
C VAL A 17 0.80 -9.82 23.47
N LYS A 18 0.88 -8.86 24.39
CA LYS A 18 0.31 -9.04 25.74
C LYS A 18 -1.21 -9.14 25.75
N LEU A 19 -1.89 -8.35 24.91
CA LEU A 19 -3.35 -8.38 24.76
C LEU A 19 -3.82 -9.72 24.20
N LEU A 20 -3.15 -10.21 23.16
CA LEU A 20 -3.49 -11.45 22.47
C LEU A 20 -3.25 -12.70 23.32
N ALA A 21 -2.35 -12.62 24.32
CA ALA A 21 -2.12 -13.69 25.28
C ALA A 21 -3.22 -13.80 26.36
N GLN A 22 -4.12 -12.80 26.48
CA GLN A 22 -5.23 -12.87 27.46
C GLN A 22 -6.34 -13.81 26.98
N SER A 23 -7.06 -14.39 27.95
CA SER A 23 -8.21 -15.26 27.66
C SER A 23 -9.36 -14.48 27.00
N ASP A 24 -10.21 -15.18 26.25
CA ASP A 24 -11.38 -14.57 25.58
C ASP A 24 -12.45 -14.10 26.57
N SER A 25 -12.42 -14.60 27.81
CA SER A 25 -13.26 -14.09 28.90
C SER A 25 -12.81 -12.70 29.39
N ALA A 26 -11.54 -12.34 29.22
CA ALA A 26 -10.99 -11.05 29.61
C ALA A 26 -11.05 -10.01 28.48
N VAL A 27 -10.87 -10.46 27.23
CA VAL A 27 -10.88 -9.60 26.03
C VAL A 27 -11.74 -10.28 24.96
N PRO A 28 -12.84 -9.64 24.51
CA PRO A 28 -13.69 -10.17 23.46
C PRO A 28 -12.93 -10.47 22.16
N ARG A 29 -13.33 -11.53 21.47
CA ARG A 29 -12.66 -11.99 20.24
C ARG A 29 -12.71 -10.94 19.12
N ASP A 30 -13.85 -10.30 18.93
CA ASP A 30 -14.05 -9.23 17.94
C ASP A 30 -13.10 -8.05 18.16
N LEU A 31 -12.81 -7.70 19.43
CA LEU A 31 -11.82 -6.69 19.75
C LEU A 31 -10.40 -7.15 19.40
N LYS A 32 -10.06 -8.42 19.67
CA LYS A 32 -8.77 -8.98 19.28
C LYS A 32 -8.60 -8.97 17.76
N ASP A 33 -9.62 -9.40 17.04
CA ASP A 33 -9.64 -9.45 15.57
C ASP A 33 -9.47 -8.04 14.98
N PHE A 34 -10.18 -7.04 15.52
CA PHE A 34 -10.03 -5.64 15.11
C PHE A 34 -8.63 -5.09 15.39
N VAL A 35 -8.03 -5.40 16.54
CA VAL A 35 -6.69 -4.90 16.89
C VAL A 35 -5.62 -5.55 16.01
N ILE A 36 -5.78 -6.83 15.64
CA ILE A 36 -4.91 -7.50 14.65
C ILE A 36 -5.03 -6.81 13.29
N GLU A 37 -6.26 -6.58 12.82
CA GLU A 37 -6.53 -5.85 11.59
C GLU A 37 -5.87 -4.48 11.59
N TYR A 38 -6.15 -3.67 12.61
CA TYR A 38 -5.64 -2.30 12.73
C TYR A 38 -4.12 -2.25 12.68
N TYR A 39 -3.47 -3.13 13.44
CA TYR A 39 -2.01 -3.17 13.46
C TYR A 39 -1.44 -3.62 12.12
N THR A 40 -1.98 -4.70 11.55
CA THR A 40 -1.52 -5.24 10.26
C THR A 40 -1.70 -4.21 9.14
N TYR A 41 -2.87 -3.58 9.06
CA TYR A 41 -3.14 -2.49 8.12
C TYR A 41 -2.11 -1.36 8.28
N THR A 42 -1.99 -0.81 9.49
CA THR A 42 -1.11 0.33 9.73
C THR A 42 0.35 0.00 9.46
N ALA A 43 0.83 -1.17 9.88
CA ALA A 43 2.20 -1.61 9.68
C ALA A 43 2.53 -1.78 8.18
N THR A 44 1.65 -2.43 7.42
CA THR A 44 1.89 -2.72 6.01
C THR A 44 1.82 -1.47 5.13
N VAL A 45 0.77 -0.64 5.27
CA VAL A 45 0.63 0.57 4.42
C VAL A 45 1.67 1.64 4.76
N SER A 46 2.19 1.65 6.01
CA SER A 46 3.26 2.58 6.40
C SER A 46 4.60 2.26 5.73
N MET A 47 4.79 1.05 5.21
CA MET A 47 6.07 0.66 4.60
C MET A 47 6.45 1.53 3.40
N ILE A 48 5.49 2.06 2.67
CA ILE A 48 5.74 2.98 1.54
C ILE A 48 6.41 4.30 1.99
N SER A 49 6.28 4.67 3.27
CA SER A 49 6.89 5.86 3.87
C SER A 49 8.26 5.61 4.47
N ILE A 50 8.75 4.37 4.42
CA ILE A 50 10.06 3.99 4.96
C ILE A 50 11.14 4.30 3.93
N ASP A 51 12.24 4.87 4.40
CA ASP A 51 13.46 4.88 3.61
C ASP A 51 14.04 3.45 3.58
N ALA A 52 13.85 2.79 2.46
CA ALA A 52 14.20 1.39 2.28
C ALA A 52 15.71 1.10 2.48
N ARG A 53 16.55 2.13 2.38
CA ARG A 53 18.01 2.03 2.65
C ARG A 53 18.32 1.75 4.12
N PHE A 54 17.45 2.20 5.02
CA PHE A 54 17.67 2.14 6.47
C PHE A 54 16.79 1.12 7.18
N SER A 55 15.84 0.49 6.49
CA SER A 55 14.92 -0.42 7.13
C SER A 55 15.53 -1.81 7.30
N GLY A 56 16.00 -2.12 8.51
CA GLY A 56 16.34 -3.46 8.95
C GLY A 56 15.21 -4.20 9.68
N GLN A 57 14.06 -3.59 9.87
CA GLN A 57 13.01 -4.12 10.71
C GLN A 57 11.68 -4.20 9.97
N LEU A 58 11.23 -5.41 9.70
CA LEU A 58 9.85 -5.70 9.34
C LEU A 58 8.99 -5.61 10.61
N PHE A 59 7.89 -4.86 10.54
CA PHE A 59 7.01 -4.62 11.69
C PHE A 59 6.02 -5.77 11.95
N LEU A 60 5.89 -6.70 10.99
CA LEU A 60 5.11 -7.91 11.19
C LEU A 60 6.02 -8.99 11.74
N ASN A 61 5.75 -9.43 12.96
CA ASN A 61 6.35 -10.65 13.50
C ASN A 61 5.54 -11.87 13.05
N LEU A 62 6.14 -13.05 13.13
CA LEU A 62 5.53 -14.31 12.70
C LEU A 62 4.19 -14.58 13.41
N ASP A 63 4.04 -14.22 14.67
CA ASP A 63 2.81 -14.39 15.45
C ASP A 63 1.65 -13.57 14.87
N LEU A 64 1.89 -12.31 14.53
CA LEU A 64 0.87 -11.44 13.95
C LEU A 64 0.50 -11.84 12.53
N GLU A 65 1.48 -12.28 11.76
CA GLU A 65 1.23 -12.80 10.42
C GLU A 65 0.36 -14.06 10.49
N GLU A 66 0.64 -15.00 11.39
CA GLU A 66 -0.16 -16.21 11.55
C GLU A 66 -1.60 -15.89 12.00
N ARG A 67 -1.77 -14.96 12.95
CA ARG A 67 -3.10 -14.50 13.38
C ARG A 67 -3.87 -13.78 12.27
N SER A 68 -3.21 -12.97 11.46
CA SER A 68 -3.82 -12.35 10.29
C SER A 68 -4.25 -13.42 9.27
N ARG A 69 -3.46 -14.47 9.07
CA ARG A 69 -3.83 -15.62 8.24
C ARG A 69 -5.00 -16.41 8.82
N GLU A 70 -5.16 -16.46 10.15
CA GLU A 70 -6.33 -17.07 10.79
C GLU A 70 -7.61 -16.27 10.50
N LEU A 71 -7.55 -14.94 10.51
CA LEU A 71 -8.66 -14.09 10.07
C LEU A 71 -9.07 -14.40 8.63
N LEU A 72 -8.10 -14.59 7.73
CA LEU A 72 -8.40 -14.95 6.32
C LEU A 72 -9.17 -16.27 6.19
N ARG A 73 -8.85 -17.29 7.02
CA ARG A 73 -9.58 -18.58 7.00
C ARG A 73 -11.05 -18.42 7.35
N THR A 74 -11.42 -17.40 8.09
CA THR A 74 -12.82 -17.09 8.45
C THR A 74 -13.50 -16.14 7.47
N GLN A 75 -12.85 -15.78 6.36
CA GLN A 75 -13.32 -14.77 5.40
C GLN A 75 -13.64 -13.44 6.10
N TYR A 76 -12.76 -13.02 7.00
CA TYR A 76 -12.92 -11.80 7.76
C TYR A 76 -13.05 -10.58 6.82
N VAL A 77 -14.09 -9.78 7.06
CA VAL A 77 -14.29 -8.49 6.40
C VAL A 77 -14.10 -7.42 7.45
N GLY A 78 -12.99 -6.71 7.36
CA GLY A 78 -12.59 -5.72 8.34
C GLY A 78 -13.17 -4.33 8.11
N ASN A 79 -13.00 -3.47 9.11
CA ASN A 79 -13.40 -2.08 9.03
C ASN A 79 -12.39 -1.20 8.24
N LEU A 80 -11.12 -1.59 8.24
CA LEU A 80 -10.02 -0.90 7.58
C LEU A 80 -9.53 -1.63 6.33
N CYS A 81 -9.39 -2.95 6.43
CA CYS A 81 -8.89 -3.77 5.33
C CYS A 81 -10.01 -4.38 4.47
N GLY A 82 -11.31 -4.08 4.75
CA GLY A 82 -12.39 -4.68 3.99
C GLY A 82 -12.17 -6.18 3.80
N CYS A 83 -12.17 -6.66 2.56
CA CYS A 83 -11.88 -8.05 2.20
C CYS A 83 -10.45 -8.26 1.64
N TRP A 84 -9.58 -7.25 1.65
CA TRP A 84 -8.24 -7.29 1.02
C TRP A 84 -7.08 -7.49 2.01
N LEU A 85 -7.32 -8.00 3.21
CA LEU A 85 -6.28 -8.30 4.19
C LEU A 85 -5.18 -9.22 3.61
N GLU A 86 -5.55 -10.19 2.78
CA GLU A 86 -4.59 -11.09 2.10
C GLU A 86 -3.60 -10.31 1.22
N LEU A 87 -4.09 -9.30 0.49
CA LEU A 87 -3.26 -8.44 -0.34
C LEU A 87 -2.29 -7.59 0.49
N LEU A 88 -2.73 -7.09 1.65
CA LEU A 88 -1.87 -6.33 2.55
C LEU A 88 -0.67 -7.15 3.05
N LEU A 89 -0.87 -8.45 3.30
CA LEU A 89 0.20 -9.35 3.73
C LEU A 89 1.27 -9.59 2.65
N LEU A 90 1.03 -9.22 1.41
CA LEU A 90 2.03 -9.28 0.33
C LEU A 90 2.94 -8.04 0.29
N ILE A 91 2.51 -6.91 0.87
CA ILE A 91 3.30 -5.66 0.85
C ILE A 91 4.71 -5.84 1.45
N PRO A 92 4.90 -6.51 2.60
CA PRO A 92 6.24 -6.76 3.13
C PRO A 92 7.15 -7.54 2.18
N CYS A 93 6.60 -8.57 1.50
CA CYS A 93 7.35 -9.37 0.54
C CYS A 93 7.77 -8.54 -0.68
N ILE A 94 6.86 -7.68 -1.19
CA ILE A 94 7.17 -6.76 -2.30
C ILE A 94 8.22 -5.73 -1.86
N PHE A 95 8.09 -5.20 -0.64
CA PHE A 95 9.05 -4.25 -0.09
C PHE A 95 10.44 -4.86 0.03
N ASP A 96 10.55 -6.10 0.54
CA ASP A 96 11.83 -6.81 0.65
C ASP A 96 12.44 -7.12 -0.72
N LEU A 97 11.60 -7.46 -1.70
CA LEU A 97 12.03 -7.66 -3.09
C LEU A 97 12.57 -6.36 -3.70
N GLY A 98 11.87 -5.22 -3.50
CA GLY A 98 12.21 -3.96 -4.15
C GLY A 98 13.36 -3.20 -3.48
N ARG A 99 13.50 -3.26 -2.15
CA ARG A 99 14.47 -2.44 -1.41
C ARG A 99 15.93 -2.69 -1.78
N GLN A 100 16.27 -3.87 -2.25
CA GLN A 100 17.63 -4.20 -2.67
C GLN A 100 18.08 -3.47 -3.95
N TRP A 101 17.12 -2.94 -4.74
CA TRP A 101 17.37 -2.20 -5.98
C TRP A 101 17.46 -0.68 -5.78
N ILE A 102 17.26 -0.21 -4.55
CA ILE A 102 17.22 1.22 -4.19
C ILE A 102 18.60 1.76 -3.83
N MET A 103 19.62 0.94 -3.83
CA MET A 103 20.98 1.34 -3.44
C MET A 103 21.60 2.27 -4.49
N ASP A 104 22.13 3.41 -4.01
CA ASP A 104 22.64 4.53 -4.83
C ASP A 104 24.04 4.27 -5.44
N ASP A 105 24.61 3.08 -5.33
CA ASP A 105 25.96 2.79 -5.80
C ASP A 105 26.01 2.39 -7.27
N ALA A 106 27.08 2.80 -7.94
CA ALA A 106 27.35 2.65 -9.37
C ALA A 106 27.36 1.20 -9.92
N GLN A 107 27.00 0.24 -9.11
CA GLN A 107 26.76 -1.15 -9.47
C GLN A 107 25.35 -1.55 -8.96
N THR A 108 24.32 -1.13 -9.69
CA THR A 108 22.98 -1.71 -9.47
C THR A 108 23.07 -3.21 -9.74
N PRO A 109 22.83 -4.06 -8.73
CA PRO A 109 22.80 -5.51 -8.95
C PRO A 109 21.72 -5.83 -10.01
N VAL A 110 21.95 -6.83 -10.82
CA VAL A 110 20.96 -7.33 -11.80
C VAL A 110 20.06 -8.33 -11.07
N PRO A 111 18.72 -8.26 -11.25
CA PRO A 111 17.81 -9.24 -10.67
C PRO A 111 18.20 -10.66 -10.96
N THR A 112 18.20 -11.50 -9.93
CA THR A 112 18.55 -12.91 -10.00
C THR A 112 17.34 -13.76 -10.42
N ALA A 113 17.57 -15.04 -10.74
CA ALA A 113 16.48 -15.99 -11.02
C ALA A 113 15.53 -16.15 -9.81
N ASP A 114 16.06 -16.05 -8.58
CA ASP A 114 15.26 -16.15 -7.35
C ASP A 114 14.37 -14.92 -7.17
N ASP A 115 14.84 -13.71 -7.54
CA ASP A 115 14.04 -12.48 -7.52
C ASP A 115 12.88 -12.58 -8.51
N PHE A 116 13.14 -13.07 -9.73
CA PHE A 116 12.08 -13.30 -10.71
C PHE A 116 11.11 -14.40 -10.27
N ALA A 117 11.57 -15.46 -9.62
CA ALA A 117 10.70 -16.50 -9.08
C ALA A 117 9.80 -15.95 -7.95
N MET A 118 10.36 -15.13 -7.04
CA MET A 118 9.59 -14.46 -5.99
C MET A 118 8.56 -13.50 -6.58
N PHE A 119 8.98 -12.66 -7.53
CA PHE A 119 8.08 -11.75 -8.26
C PHE A 119 6.91 -12.51 -8.91
N ALA A 120 7.20 -13.58 -9.66
CA ALA A 120 6.17 -14.38 -10.33
C ALA A 120 5.21 -15.05 -9.31
N SER A 121 5.74 -15.52 -8.18
CA SER A 121 4.94 -16.09 -7.10
C SER A 121 3.97 -15.06 -6.50
N ILE A 122 4.45 -13.86 -6.20
CA ILE A 122 3.61 -12.78 -5.65
C ILE A 122 2.57 -12.36 -6.70
N GLN A 123 2.98 -12.16 -7.95
CA GLN A 123 2.07 -11.80 -9.05
C GLN A 123 0.93 -12.83 -9.18
N ALA A 124 1.26 -14.12 -9.16
CA ALA A 124 0.26 -15.18 -9.25
C ALA A 124 -0.72 -15.17 -8.06
N GLN A 125 -0.26 -14.83 -6.86
CA GLN A 125 -1.12 -14.69 -5.69
C GLN A 125 -2.09 -13.50 -5.86
N VAL A 126 -1.58 -12.33 -6.26
CA VAL A 126 -2.40 -11.13 -6.47
C VAL A 126 -3.44 -11.36 -7.58
N LEU A 127 -3.04 -11.95 -8.71
CA LEU A 127 -3.96 -12.22 -9.83
C LEU A 127 -5.02 -13.28 -9.52
N ARG A 128 -4.73 -14.20 -8.60
CA ARG A 128 -5.71 -15.22 -8.16
C ARG A 128 -6.70 -14.67 -7.14
N TRP A 129 -6.32 -13.62 -6.43
CA TRP A 129 -7.18 -13.02 -5.42
C TRP A 129 -8.44 -12.43 -6.06
N SER A 130 -9.57 -12.55 -5.38
CA SER A 130 -10.83 -11.90 -5.74
C SER A 130 -11.60 -11.52 -4.49
N PRO A 131 -12.38 -10.43 -4.53
CA PRO A 131 -13.24 -10.06 -3.41
C PRO A 131 -14.23 -11.19 -3.06
N TYR A 132 -14.56 -11.32 -1.78
CA TYR A 132 -15.53 -12.32 -1.34
C TYR A 132 -16.92 -12.04 -1.97
N PRO A 133 -17.65 -13.07 -2.42
CA PRO A 133 -18.98 -12.87 -3.01
C PRO A 133 -20.01 -12.23 -2.06
N SER A 134 -19.76 -12.28 -0.76
CA SER A 134 -20.65 -11.76 0.28
C SER A 134 -20.50 -10.27 0.59
N VAL A 135 -19.47 -9.59 0.04
CA VAL A 135 -19.22 -8.17 0.33
C VAL A 135 -20.12 -7.26 -0.52
N GLY A 136 -20.40 -6.07 0.01
CA GLY A 136 -21.11 -5.04 -0.74
C GLY A 136 -20.33 -4.50 -1.93
N PRO A 137 -21.01 -3.84 -2.89
CA PRO A 137 -20.41 -3.39 -4.14
C PRO A 137 -19.25 -2.40 -3.90
N GLU A 138 -19.34 -1.52 -2.92
CA GLU A 138 -18.31 -0.54 -2.62
C GLU A 138 -17.04 -1.22 -2.08
N VAL A 139 -17.19 -2.23 -1.21
CA VAL A 139 -16.07 -3.03 -0.68
C VAL A 139 -15.44 -3.87 -1.79
N HIS A 140 -16.27 -4.40 -2.69
CA HIS A 140 -15.80 -5.15 -3.85
C HIS A 140 -14.90 -4.28 -4.74
N VAL A 141 -15.37 -3.11 -5.16
CA VAL A 141 -14.60 -2.18 -6.00
C VAL A 141 -13.35 -1.68 -5.29
N ALA A 142 -13.45 -1.35 -3.99
CA ALA A 142 -12.27 -0.94 -3.20
C ALA A 142 -11.21 -2.05 -3.15
N GLY A 143 -11.61 -3.31 -3.02
CA GLY A 143 -10.71 -4.45 -3.09
C GLY A 143 -9.99 -4.57 -4.43
N LEU A 144 -10.70 -4.34 -5.55
CA LEU A 144 -10.08 -4.31 -6.89
C LEU A 144 -9.07 -3.15 -7.05
N ILE A 145 -9.37 -1.98 -6.45
CA ILE A 145 -8.41 -0.86 -6.42
C ILE A 145 -7.14 -1.26 -5.66
N PHE A 146 -7.27 -1.93 -4.51
CA PHE A 146 -6.13 -2.45 -3.76
C PHE A 146 -5.35 -3.48 -4.59
N GLN A 147 -6.03 -4.40 -5.27
CA GLN A 147 -5.38 -5.39 -6.14
C GLN A 147 -4.51 -4.72 -7.21
N GLN A 148 -5.04 -3.71 -7.90
CA GLN A 148 -4.27 -3.00 -8.92
C GLN A 148 -3.10 -2.21 -8.31
N ALA A 149 -3.30 -1.58 -7.17
CA ALA A 149 -2.23 -0.86 -6.48
C ALA A 149 -1.09 -1.80 -6.04
N ILE A 150 -1.40 -3.00 -5.54
CA ILE A 150 -0.40 -4.03 -5.22
C ILE A 150 0.34 -4.49 -6.47
N LEU A 151 -0.34 -4.69 -7.61
CA LEU A 151 0.31 -5.01 -8.89
C LEU A 151 1.24 -3.89 -9.35
N ILE A 152 0.82 -2.62 -9.25
CA ILE A 152 1.65 -1.46 -9.57
C ILE A 152 2.90 -1.45 -8.69
N TYR A 153 2.74 -1.66 -7.37
CA TYR A 153 3.86 -1.70 -6.44
C TYR A 153 4.85 -2.83 -6.76
N LEU A 154 4.32 -4.00 -7.14
CA LEU A 154 5.11 -5.14 -7.58
C LEU A 154 5.82 -4.88 -8.92
N TYR A 155 5.12 -4.39 -9.95
CA TYR A 155 5.69 -4.18 -11.29
C TYR A 155 6.83 -3.16 -11.28
N THR A 156 6.81 -2.24 -10.33
CA THR A 156 7.86 -1.24 -10.16
C THR A 156 8.98 -1.67 -9.21
N SER A 157 8.86 -2.82 -8.51
CA SER A 157 9.80 -3.22 -7.48
C SER A 157 11.20 -3.57 -7.97
N LEU A 158 11.32 -4.12 -9.18
CA LEU A 158 12.62 -4.53 -9.74
C LEU A 158 13.37 -3.41 -10.49
N GLU A 159 12.77 -2.23 -10.60
CA GLU A 159 13.34 -1.08 -11.32
C GLU A 159 13.99 -0.04 -10.37
N GLY A 160 13.79 -0.17 -9.06
CA GLY A 160 14.30 0.77 -8.06
C GLY A 160 13.74 2.18 -8.20
N PHE A 161 14.60 3.20 -8.07
CA PHE A 161 14.21 4.61 -8.17
C PHE A 161 14.04 5.12 -9.61
N ARG A 162 14.49 4.39 -10.60
CA ARG A 162 14.49 4.84 -12.00
C ARG A 162 13.78 3.83 -12.89
N HIS A 163 12.67 4.27 -13.45
CA HIS A 163 11.99 3.49 -14.47
C HIS A 163 12.65 3.64 -15.82
N THR A 164 12.88 2.52 -16.49
CA THR A 164 13.32 2.52 -17.87
C THR A 164 12.10 2.66 -18.80
N PRO A 165 12.14 3.53 -19.83
CA PRO A 165 11.03 3.70 -20.77
C PRO A 165 10.61 2.39 -21.46
N ASP A 166 11.54 1.46 -21.63
CA ASP A 166 11.36 0.17 -22.30
C ASP A 166 11.32 -1.00 -21.29
N GLY A 167 10.94 -0.73 -20.03
CA GLY A 167 10.86 -1.74 -18.96
C GLY A 167 9.95 -2.92 -19.34
N ILE A 168 10.39 -4.14 -19.01
CA ILE A 168 9.68 -5.40 -19.33
C ILE A 168 8.24 -5.40 -18.85
N TYR A 169 7.97 -4.74 -17.71
CA TYR A 169 6.66 -4.69 -17.07
C TYR A 169 5.83 -3.47 -17.43
N ARG A 170 6.30 -2.59 -18.33
CA ARG A 170 5.63 -1.32 -18.65
C ARG A 170 4.19 -1.50 -19.08
N GLY A 171 3.93 -2.40 -20.01
CA GLY A 171 2.55 -2.65 -20.48
C GLY A 171 1.62 -3.17 -19.39
N LEU A 172 2.14 -3.99 -18.48
CA LEU A 172 1.39 -4.46 -17.31
C LEU A 172 1.13 -3.33 -16.31
N LEU A 173 2.11 -2.46 -16.09
CA LEU A 173 1.97 -1.28 -15.24
C LEU A 173 0.91 -0.32 -15.77
N GLU A 174 0.97 0.02 -17.07
CA GLU A 174 0.00 0.90 -17.72
C GLU A 174 -1.42 0.34 -17.68
N ASN A 175 -1.59 -0.97 -17.88
CA ASN A 175 -2.87 -1.63 -17.73
C ASN A 175 -3.39 -1.55 -16.29
N ALA A 176 -2.55 -1.86 -15.29
CA ALA A 176 -2.95 -1.81 -13.88
C ALA A 176 -3.33 -0.39 -13.44
N VAL A 177 -2.60 0.63 -13.90
CA VAL A 177 -2.96 2.05 -13.66
C VAL A 177 -4.31 2.40 -14.29
N THR A 178 -4.53 1.97 -15.53
CA THR A 178 -5.79 2.24 -16.25
C THR A 178 -6.97 1.57 -15.56
N GLU A 179 -6.84 0.31 -15.14
CA GLU A 179 -7.88 -0.40 -14.41
C GLU A 179 -8.15 0.23 -13.04
N ALA A 180 -7.10 0.60 -12.29
CA ALA A 180 -7.26 1.27 -11.01
C ALA A 180 -8.02 2.60 -11.16
N MET A 181 -7.71 3.40 -12.18
CA MET A 181 -8.42 4.65 -12.45
C MET A 181 -9.87 4.40 -12.86
N SER A 182 -10.16 3.33 -13.61
CA SER A 182 -11.53 2.92 -13.93
C SER A 182 -12.31 2.58 -12.66
N TYR A 183 -11.78 1.70 -11.80
CA TYR A 183 -12.44 1.36 -10.53
C TYR A 183 -12.61 2.56 -9.60
N LEU A 184 -11.62 3.46 -9.53
CA LEU A 184 -11.77 4.70 -8.78
C LEU A 184 -12.93 5.55 -9.32
N SER A 185 -13.21 5.54 -10.62
CA SER A 185 -14.33 6.29 -11.20
C SER A 185 -15.71 5.67 -10.88
N GLU A 186 -15.77 4.37 -10.56
CA GLU A 186 -17.01 3.68 -10.16
C GLU A 186 -17.45 4.02 -8.73
N LEU A 187 -16.49 4.38 -7.85
CA LEU A 187 -16.81 4.79 -6.48
C LEU A 187 -17.12 6.28 -6.41
N SER A 188 -18.26 6.64 -5.81
CA SER A 188 -18.52 8.04 -5.45
C SER A 188 -17.45 8.54 -4.45
N PRO A 189 -16.89 9.76 -4.63
CA PRO A 189 -15.93 10.32 -3.68
C PRO A 189 -16.45 10.42 -2.24
N ASN A 190 -17.78 10.43 -2.06
CA ASN A 190 -18.44 10.57 -0.76
C ASN A 190 -18.67 9.25 -0.04
N GLU A 191 -18.36 8.10 -0.66
CA GLU A 191 -18.49 6.81 -0.01
C GLU A 191 -17.46 6.63 1.12
N ARG A 192 -17.92 6.14 2.26
CA ARG A 192 -17.09 5.99 3.48
C ARG A 192 -15.86 5.12 3.26
N ILE A 193 -15.94 4.13 2.37
CA ILE A 193 -14.84 3.24 2.02
C ILE A 193 -13.61 3.99 1.50
N ASN A 194 -13.79 5.18 0.93
CA ASN A 194 -12.69 6.00 0.43
C ASN A 194 -11.69 6.42 1.52
N SER A 195 -12.13 6.47 2.79
CA SER A 195 -11.21 6.81 3.90
C SER A 195 -10.05 5.81 4.03
N GLY A 196 -10.26 4.55 3.61
CA GLY A 196 -9.23 3.50 3.59
C GLY A 196 -8.39 3.46 2.31
N LEU A 197 -8.68 4.30 1.31
CA LEU A 197 -8.01 4.24 -0.01
C LEU A 197 -6.78 5.17 -0.14
N CYS A 198 -6.31 5.77 0.95
CA CYS A 198 -5.18 6.70 0.90
C CYS A 198 -3.92 6.04 0.30
N TRP A 199 -3.57 4.85 0.76
CA TRP A 199 -2.41 4.10 0.27
C TRP A 199 -2.53 3.71 -1.22
N PRO A 200 -3.60 3.03 -1.68
CA PRO A 200 -3.71 2.67 -3.09
C PRO A 200 -3.78 3.89 -4.00
N ILE A 201 -4.43 4.98 -3.59
CA ILE A 201 -4.45 6.24 -4.35
C ILE A 201 -3.04 6.84 -4.48
N ALA A 202 -2.23 6.80 -3.43
CA ALA A 202 -0.86 7.29 -3.49
C ALA A 202 0.00 6.44 -4.45
N VAL A 203 -0.14 5.11 -4.40
CA VAL A 203 0.56 4.19 -5.31
C VAL A 203 0.17 4.45 -6.76
N VAL A 204 -1.12 4.43 -7.08
CA VAL A 204 -1.65 4.68 -8.44
C VAL A 204 -1.25 6.08 -8.91
N GLY A 205 -1.50 7.09 -8.08
CA GLY A 205 -1.23 8.50 -8.37
C GLY A 205 0.23 8.79 -8.68
N SER A 206 1.16 8.09 -8.03
CA SER A 206 2.60 8.24 -8.26
C SER A 206 3.05 7.79 -9.66
N CYS A 207 2.24 6.98 -10.35
CA CYS A 207 2.52 6.47 -11.70
C CYS A 207 1.77 7.24 -12.80
N LEU A 208 0.95 8.25 -12.48
CA LEU A 208 0.19 8.99 -13.48
C LEU A 208 1.08 9.95 -14.26
N VAL A 209 1.14 9.75 -15.57
CA VAL A 209 1.96 10.55 -16.48
C VAL A 209 1.13 11.48 -17.37
N THR A 210 -0.17 11.23 -17.55
CA THR A 210 -1.02 12.05 -18.43
C THR A 210 -1.72 13.17 -17.64
N PRO A 211 -1.78 14.40 -18.17
CA PRO A 211 -2.46 15.52 -17.50
C PRO A 211 -3.93 15.24 -17.19
N ASP A 212 -4.61 14.48 -18.05
CA ASP A 212 -6.04 14.17 -17.86
C ASP A 212 -6.26 13.26 -16.65
N GLN A 213 -5.46 12.19 -16.51
CA GLN A 213 -5.52 11.31 -15.34
C GLN A 213 -5.14 12.05 -14.05
N GLN A 214 -4.12 12.90 -14.10
CA GLN A 214 -3.73 13.75 -12.97
C GLN A 214 -4.86 14.71 -12.57
N ALA A 215 -5.53 15.34 -13.55
CA ALA A 215 -6.67 16.22 -13.30
C ALA A 215 -7.86 15.45 -12.68
N GLN A 216 -8.15 14.26 -13.18
CA GLN A 216 -9.21 13.40 -12.63
C GLN A 216 -8.91 13.01 -11.17
N LEU A 217 -7.68 12.58 -10.87
CA LEU A 217 -7.32 12.21 -9.50
C LEU A 217 -7.29 13.41 -8.56
N ARG A 218 -6.83 14.59 -9.05
CA ARG A 218 -6.89 15.85 -8.29
C ARG A 218 -8.32 16.19 -7.89
N ALA A 219 -9.25 16.18 -8.84
CA ALA A 219 -10.65 16.47 -8.58
C ALA A 219 -11.24 15.50 -7.54
N ARG A 220 -10.91 14.21 -7.64
CA ARG A 220 -11.35 13.20 -6.68
C ARG A 220 -10.81 13.47 -5.27
N LEU A 221 -9.49 13.65 -5.10
CA LEU A 221 -8.88 13.91 -3.79
C LEU A 221 -9.38 15.21 -3.16
N THR A 222 -9.65 16.22 -3.96
CA THR A 222 -10.27 17.48 -3.50
C THR A 222 -11.67 17.19 -2.94
N ALA A 223 -12.52 16.49 -3.70
CA ALA A 223 -13.87 16.13 -3.25
C ALA A 223 -13.85 15.27 -1.97
N MET A 224 -12.94 14.29 -1.87
CA MET A 224 -12.77 13.48 -0.67
C MET A 224 -12.32 14.32 0.54
N THR A 225 -11.42 15.27 0.33
CA THR A 225 -10.95 16.18 1.39
C THR A 225 -12.09 17.07 1.89
N GLU A 226 -12.90 17.61 1.00
CA GLU A 226 -14.07 18.43 1.33
C GLU A 226 -15.16 17.62 2.06
N CYS A 227 -15.37 16.36 1.65
CA CYS A 227 -16.39 15.49 2.25
C CYS A 227 -15.99 15.01 3.65
N PHE A 228 -14.76 14.53 3.82
CA PHE A 228 -14.34 13.84 5.06
C PHE A 228 -13.49 14.71 5.99
N GLY A 229 -12.95 15.83 5.53
CA GLY A 229 -12.03 16.66 6.31
C GLY A 229 -10.70 15.97 6.66
N LEU A 230 -10.34 14.88 5.95
CA LEU A 230 -9.16 14.07 6.25
C LEU A 230 -7.88 14.74 5.74
N GLY A 231 -7.02 15.16 6.66
CA GLY A 231 -5.76 15.83 6.34
C GLY A 231 -4.77 14.96 5.55
N ASN A 232 -4.84 13.63 5.66
CA ASN A 232 -4.01 12.71 4.87
C ASN A 232 -4.35 12.76 3.38
N MET A 233 -5.63 12.87 3.00
CA MET A 233 -6.04 13.01 1.58
C MET A 233 -5.52 14.29 0.96
N HIS A 234 -5.64 15.40 1.66
CA HIS A 234 -5.09 16.68 1.21
C HIS A 234 -3.55 16.62 1.05
N ARG A 235 -2.86 16.07 2.04
CA ARG A 235 -1.39 15.92 1.98
C ARG A 235 -0.96 14.94 0.89
N THR A 236 -1.73 13.89 0.63
CA THR A 236 -1.49 12.98 -0.50
C THR A 236 -1.58 13.72 -1.82
N LEU A 237 -2.57 14.59 -2.00
CA LEU A 237 -2.65 15.43 -3.20
C LEU A 237 -1.42 16.31 -3.35
N LEU A 238 -1.01 17.03 -2.31
CA LEU A 238 0.18 17.89 -2.36
C LEU A 238 1.45 17.09 -2.71
N LEU A 239 1.59 15.89 -2.15
CA LEU A 239 2.71 15.01 -2.47
C LEU A 239 2.69 14.58 -3.93
N LEU A 240 1.54 14.14 -4.44
CA LEU A 240 1.40 13.70 -5.83
C LEU A 240 1.65 14.86 -6.81
N GLU A 241 1.18 16.05 -6.51
CA GLU A 241 1.47 17.23 -7.33
C GLU A 241 2.97 17.54 -7.40
N ALA A 242 3.70 17.39 -6.28
CA ALA A 242 5.15 17.52 -6.29
C ALA A 242 5.82 16.39 -7.10
N MET A 243 5.31 15.15 -7.02
CA MET A 243 5.83 14.01 -7.79
C MET A 243 5.56 14.15 -9.30
N TRP A 244 4.43 14.71 -9.70
CA TRP A 244 4.11 14.94 -11.13
C TRP A 244 4.99 15.98 -11.82
N LEU A 245 5.77 16.74 -11.05
CA LEU A 245 6.79 17.67 -11.58
C LEU A 245 8.15 16.98 -11.79
N LEU A 246 8.32 15.77 -11.29
CA LEU A 246 9.55 15.01 -11.48
C LEU A 246 9.65 14.44 -12.90
N PRO A 247 10.87 14.13 -13.39
CA PRO A 247 11.03 13.38 -14.63
C PRO A 247 10.28 12.05 -14.59
N MET A 248 9.74 11.63 -15.73
CA MET A 248 8.99 10.37 -15.84
C MET A 248 9.80 9.16 -15.35
N SER A 249 11.11 9.20 -15.47
CA SER A 249 12.01 8.16 -14.95
C SER A 249 12.03 8.07 -13.42
N GLU A 250 11.54 9.08 -12.72
CA GLU A 250 11.44 9.12 -11.26
C GLU A 250 10.00 9.00 -10.76
N ALA A 251 9.03 8.74 -11.66
CA ALA A 251 7.64 8.44 -11.28
C ALA A 251 7.57 7.07 -10.61
N GLY A 252 6.64 6.90 -9.66
CA GLY A 252 6.35 5.61 -9.07
C GLY A 252 6.44 5.54 -7.55
N PRO A 253 5.89 4.48 -6.96
CA PRO A 253 5.68 4.37 -5.52
C PRO A 253 6.98 4.29 -4.71
N TRP A 254 8.08 3.81 -5.28
CA TRP A 254 9.38 3.71 -4.61
C TRP A 254 10.03 5.08 -4.35
N ASN A 255 9.58 6.13 -5.05
CA ASN A 255 10.01 7.51 -4.83
C ASN A 255 9.15 8.28 -3.81
N ILE A 256 8.04 7.72 -3.32
CA ILE A 256 7.12 8.39 -2.38
C ILE A 256 7.85 8.84 -1.11
N CYS A 257 8.61 7.96 -0.47
CA CYS A 257 9.36 8.32 0.74
C CYS A 257 10.36 9.45 0.48
N ARG A 258 11.10 9.40 -0.64
CA ARG A 258 12.03 10.44 -1.05
C ARG A 258 11.31 11.77 -1.33
N ALA A 259 10.19 11.74 -2.03
CA ALA A 259 9.38 12.92 -2.30
C ALA A 259 8.82 13.54 -1.00
N MET A 260 8.37 12.71 -0.05
CA MET A 260 7.95 13.16 1.29
C MET A 260 9.07 13.91 2.02
N GLN A 261 10.29 13.36 2.00
CA GLN A 261 11.46 13.98 2.64
C GLN A 261 11.85 15.31 1.97
N GLN A 262 11.92 15.33 0.64
CA GLN A 262 12.34 16.51 -0.13
C GLN A 262 11.37 17.68 0.01
N ASN A 263 10.07 17.38 0.04
CA ASN A 263 9.01 18.39 0.14
C ASN A 263 8.55 18.65 1.58
N GLN A 264 9.11 17.92 2.57
CA GLN A 264 8.71 18.00 3.98
C GLN A 264 7.20 17.74 4.20
N ILE A 265 6.63 16.89 3.37
CA ILE A 265 5.22 16.45 3.46
C ILE A 265 5.19 15.10 4.13
N TRP A 266 4.66 15.04 5.35
CA TRP A 266 4.59 13.79 6.13
C TRP A 266 3.16 13.28 6.16
N ILE A 267 2.97 12.02 5.72
CA ILE A 267 1.65 11.39 5.57
C ILE A 267 1.68 10.06 6.29
N SER A 268 0.63 9.80 7.07
CA SER A 268 0.23 8.43 7.40
C SER A 268 -0.77 7.96 6.34
N PHE A 269 -0.47 6.88 5.65
CA PHE A 269 -1.37 6.27 4.67
C PHE A 269 -2.38 5.31 5.31
N ALA A 270 -2.33 5.20 6.65
CA ALA A 270 -3.29 4.48 7.47
C ALA A 270 -4.42 5.39 7.96
#